data_3785feecda2e9af39b1f0d7286c5caa3
#
_entry.id   3785feecda2e9af39b1f0d7286c5caa3
#
_cell.length_a   1.000
_cell.length_b   1.000
_cell.length_c   1.000
_cell.angle_alpha   90.00
_cell.angle_beta   90.00
_cell.angle_gamma   90.00
#
_symmetry.space_group_name_H-M   'P 1'
#
loop_
_entity.id
_entity.type
_entity.pdbx_description
1 polymer ?
#
loop_
_entity_poly.entity_id
_entity_poly.type
_entity_poly.pdbx_seq_one_letter_code
_entity_poly.pdbx_strand_id
1 'polypeptide(L)'
;GQTNQENLVRPDADGNFPMDEALRRMRKLNSNVEGAIGGAKTYDIEQRGNDRIIVTVPAASEEALMKDALGKTMTIVRRRVDPDGVSEIAITPQGNDRIILEAPGEPDPQRLKDLLSRDGKMTFNLVDDSPSAITSAQAGVPRAGYRLLEGPETGPLLVRNIPEVTGADIANAAQGFDEGNRPQINFRLNSNGARKFYETTRNNSGKPFAIVLDDVIMSAPRINEPIPGGNVRITGSFTQEEAQDLAAIIEAGEMPAKVQFLDQRTVSATLGHDSIRAGTRASMIGLAL
;
A
#
# COMPACT_ATOMS: atom_id res chain seq x y z
N GLY A 1 5.91 -11.23 -5.06
CA GLY A 1 6.30 -12.62 -5.25
C GLY A 1 7.81 -12.70 -5.29
N GLN A 2 8.41 -13.43 -4.37
CA GLN A 2 9.84 -13.75 -4.43
C GLN A 2 10.08 -14.47 -5.76
N THR A 3 10.84 -13.86 -6.65
CA THR A 3 11.50 -14.56 -7.74
C THR A 3 12.64 -15.37 -7.14
N ASN A 4 12.30 -16.49 -6.51
CA ASN A 4 13.30 -17.53 -6.24
C ASN A 4 13.88 -17.91 -7.60
N GLN A 5 15.20 -18.03 -7.70
CA GLN A 5 15.86 -18.49 -8.93
C GLN A 5 15.34 -19.87 -9.40
N GLU A 6 14.72 -20.64 -8.49
CA GLU A 6 14.04 -21.90 -8.78
C GLU A 6 12.77 -21.76 -9.64
N ASN A 7 12.17 -20.56 -9.74
CA ASN A 7 10.96 -20.31 -10.54
C ASN A 7 11.26 -19.74 -11.94
N LEU A 8 12.51 -19.51 -12.28
CA LEU A 8 12.89 -19.06 -13.62
C LEU A 8 12.89 -20.27 -14.59
N VAL A 9 12.02 -20.21 -15.59
CA VAL A 9 12.10 -21.13 -16.73
C VAL A 9 13.30 -20.67 -17.58
N ARG A 10 14.30 -21.53 -17.73
CA ARG A 10 15.48 -21.26 -18.57
C ARG A 10 15.22 -21.81 -19.96
N PRO A 11 15.69 -21.14 -21.01
CA PRO A 11 15.65 -21.72 -22.35
C PRO A 11 16.53 -22.98 -22.41
N ASP A 12 16.16 -23.90 -23.30
CA ASP A 12 16.95 -25.06 -23.64
C ASP A 12 18.23 -24.67 -24.43
N ALA A 13 19.02 -25.67 -24.85
CA ALA A 13 20.26 -25.45 -25.60
C ALA A 13 20.02 -24.74 -26.95
N ASP A 14 18.81 -24.83 -27.50
CA ASP A 14 18.38 -24.23 -28.76
C ASP A 14 17.71 -22.85 -28.57
N GLY A 15 17.66 -22.35 -27.33
CA GLY A 15 17.04 -21.07 -26.98
C GLY A 15 15.53 -21.09 -26.83
N ASN A 16 14.88 -22.25 -26.89
CA ASN A 16 13.45 -22.38 -26.72
C ASN A 16 13.09 -22.54 -25.23
N PHE A 17 11.97 -21.92 -24.82
CA PHE A 17 11.47 -22.12 -23.46
C PHE A 17 10.62 -23.39 -23.40
N PRO A 18 10.95 -24.37 -22.52
CA PRO A 18 10.15 -25.58 -22.37
C PRO A 18 8.77 -25.24 -21.84
N MET A 19 7.78 -25.31 -22.72
CA MET A 19 6.40 -24.93 -22.46
C MET A 19 5.76 -25.76 -21.34
N ASP A 20 6.05 -27.08 -21.33
CA ASP A 20 5.51 -27.98 -20.31
C ASP A 20 6.01 -27.62 -18.91
N GLU A 21 7.28 -27.22 -18.79
CA GLU A 21 7.86 -26.79 -17.52
C GLU A 21 7.26 -25.44 -17.08
N ALA A 22 7.04 -24.52 -18.00
CA ALA A 22 6.37 -23.25 -17.72
C ALA A 22 4.94 -23.48 -17.20
N LEU A 23 4.17 -24.33 -17.88
CA LEU A 23 2.80 -24.71 -17.47
C LEU A 23 2.79 -25.39 -16.09
N ARG A 24 3.70 -26.31 -15.85
CA ARG A 24 3.82 -27.01 -14.56
C ARG A 24 4.07 -26.01 -13.42
N ARG A 25 4.99 -25.06 -13.62
CA ARG A 25 5.31 -24.03 -12.62
C ARG A 25 4.14 -23.07 -12.41
N MET A 26 3.50 -22.60 -13.46
CA MET A 26 2.32 -21.74 -13.35
C MET A 26 1.18 -22.45 -12.61
N ARG A 27 0.90 -23.70 -12.92
CA ARG A 27 -0.13 -24.50 -12.21
C ARG A 27 0.21 -24.73 -10.74
N LYS A 28 1.49 -24.88 -10.40
CA LYS A 28 1.95 -25.00 -8.99
C LYS A 28 1.76 -23.70 -8.20
N LEU A 29 1.90 -22.56 -8.86
CA LEU A 29 1.69 -21.23 -8.24
C LEU A 29 0.21 -20.84 -8.18
N ASN A 30 -0.65 -21.51 -8.97
CA ASN A 30 -2.08 -21.23 -9.02
C ASN A 30 -2.80 -21.81 -7.80
N SER A 31 -3.02 -20.98 -6.80
CA SER A 31 -3.69 -21.33 -5.55
C SER A 31 -5.21 -21.47 -5.73
N ASN A 32 -5.88 -22.09 -4.77
CA ASN A 32 -7.34 -22.04 -4.68
C ASN A 32 -7.76 -20.64 -4.21
N VAL A 33 -8.91 -20.17 -4.72
CA VAL A 33 -9.52 -18.93 -4.23
C VAL A 33 -10.16 -19.22 -2.88
N GLU A 34 -9.82 -18.44 -1.87
CA GLU A 34 -10.41 -18.55 -0.54
C GLU A 34 -11.90 -18.17 -0.60
N GLY A 35 -12.76 -19.04 -0.07
CA GLY A 35 -14.22 -18.85 -0.10
C GLY A 35 -14.92 -19.24 -1.39
N ALA A 36 -14.21 -19.70 -2.43
CA ALA A 36 -14.84 -20.22 -3.64
C ALA A 36 -15.44 -21.60 -3.42
N ILE A 37 -16.67 -21.79 -3.92
CA ILE A 37 -17.38 -23.10 -3.85
C ILE A 37 -16.64 -24.11 -4.73
N GLY A 38 -16.34 -25.30 -4.19
CA GLY A 38 -15.70 -26.38 -4.93
C GLY A 38 -14.18 -26.26 -5.12
N GLY A 39 -13.50 -25.35 -4.39
CA GLY A 39 -12.03 -25.21 -4.46
C GLY A 39 -11.55 -24.69 -5.81
N ALA A 40 -12.31 -23.77 -6.42
CA ALA A 40 -11.94 -23.17 -7.70
C ALA A 40 -10.55 -22.56 -7.66
N LYS A 41 -9.79 -22.74 -8.74
CA LYS A 41 -8.47 -22.15 -8.90
C LYS A 41 -8.58 -20.66 -9.24
N THR A 42 -7.61 -19.86 -8.80
CA THR A 42 -7.55 -18.42 -9.10
C THR A 42 -7.58 -18.17 -10.62
N TYR A 43 -6.88 -19.01 -11.38
CA TYR A 43 -6.76 -18.89 -12.83
C TYR A 43 -7.01 -20.23 -13.50
N ASP A 44 -7.66 -20.20 -14.67
CA ASP A 44 -7.59 -21.28 -15.64
C ASP A 44 -6.37 -21.07 -16.53
N ILE A 45 -5.52 -22.09 -16.60
CA ILE A 45 -4.26 -22.04 -17.32
C ILE A 45 -4.30 -23.09 -18.41
N GLU A 46 -4.44 -22.65 -19.67
CA GLU A 46 -4.53 -23.49 -20.84
C GLU A 46 -3.36 -23.22 -21.78
N GLN A 47 -2.84 -24.29 -22.37
CA GLN A 47 -1.91 -24.18 -23.49
C GLN A 47 -2.69 -24.08 -24.80
N ARG A 48 -2.33 -23.11 -25.62
CA ARG A 48 -2.90 -22.97 -26.99
C ARG A 48 -1.78 -22.99 -28.02
N GLY A 49 -1.70 -24.11 -28.73
CA GLY A 49 -0.58 -24.38 -29.64
C GLY A 49 0.70 -24.69 -28.86
N ASN A 50 1.85 -24.50 -29.52
CA ASN A 50 3.18 -24.77 -28.93
C ASN A 50 3.86 -23.51 -28.37
N ASP A 51 3.25 -22.33 -28.54
CA ASP A 51 3.88 -21.02 -28.29
C ASP A 51 3.12 -20.12 -27.31
N ARG A 52 1.92 -20.52 -26.88
CA ARG A 52 1.07 -19.64 -26.04
C ARG A 52 0.50 -20.35 -24.84
N ILE A 53 0.48 -19.64 -23.72
CA ILE A 53 -0.27 -19.97 -22.53
C ILE A 53 -1.35 -18.90 -22.36
N ILE A 54 -2.60 -19.33 -22.27
CA ILE A 54 -3.74 -18.48 -21.98
C ILE A 54 -4.04 -18.64 -20.50
N VAL A 55 -4.13 -17.51 -19.80
CA VAL A 55 -4.53 -17.43 -18.40
C VAL A 55 -5.81 -16.64 -18.33
N THR A 56 -6.88 -17.27 -17.84
CA THR A 56 -8.20 -16.66 -17.68
C THR A 56 -8.63 -16.74 -16.22
N VAL A 57 -9.45 -15.79 -15.78
CA VAL A 57 -10.09 -15.84 -14.46
C VAL A 57 -11.48 -16.45 -14.66
N PRO A 58 -11.79 -17.62 -14.05
CA PRO A 58 -13.15 -18.17 -14.12
C PRO A 58 -14.15 -17.24 -13.42
N ALA A 59 -15.40 -17.16 -13.92
CA ALA A 59 -16.42 -16.28 -13.34
C ALA A 59 -16.67 -16.54 -11.84
N ALA A 60 -16.67 -17.82 -11.44
CA ALA A 60 -16.82 -18.20 -10.03
C ALA A 60 -15.65 -17.71 -9.15
N SER A 61 -14.45 -17.66 -9.72
CA SER A 61 -13.26 -17.15 -9.04
C SER A 61 -13.24 -15.62 -9.01
N GLU A 62 -13.73 -14.98 -10.06
CA GLU A 62 -13.87 -13.53 -10.13
C GLU A 62 -14.75 -12.98 -9.01
N GLU A 63 -15.95 -13.55 -8.81
CA GLU A 63 -16.86 -13.13 -7.75
C GLU A 63 -16.24 -13.32 -6.36
N ALA A 64 -15.59 -14.46 -6.12
CA ALA A 64 -14.92 -14.72 -4.85
C ALA A 64 -13.72 -13.78 -4.61
N LEU A 65 -12.94 -13.49 -5.65
CA LEU A 65 -11.82 -12.52 -5.58
C LEU A 65 -12.31 -11.10 -5.31
N MET A 66 -13.41 -10.68 -5.96
CA MET A 66 -14.01 -9.37 -5.71
C MET A 66 -14.50 -9.24 -4.26
N LYS A 67 -15.17 -10.27 -3.75
CA LYS A 67 -15.64 -10.29 -2.36
C LYS A 67 -14.49 -10.26 -1.35
N ASP A 68 -13.43 -11.01 -1.60
CA ASP A 68 -12.21 -11.00 -0.78
C ASP A 68 -11.53 -9.62 -0.81
N ALA A 69 -11.35 -9.06 -2.02
CA ALA A 69 -10.78 -7.73 -2.20
C ALA A 69 -11.62 -6.65 -1.48
N LEU A 70 -12.96 -6.72 -1.58
CA LEU A 70 -13.86 -5.81 -0.89
C LEU A 70 -13.70 -5.90 0.63
N GLY A 71 -13.67 -7.13 1.19
CA GLY A 71 -13.48 -7.35 2.62
C GLY A 71 -12.13 -6.84 3.13
N LYS A 72 -11.06 -7.10 2.39
CA LYS A 72 -9.72 -6.58 2.70
C LYS A 72 -9.68 -5.06 2.61
N THR A 73 -10.28 -4.48 1.56
CA THR A 73 -10.38 -3.01 1.40
C THR A 73 -11.12 -2.38 2.58
N MET A 74 -12.26 -2.93 3.00
CA MET A 74 -13.01 -2.43 4.17
C MET A 74 -12.15 -2.46 5.45
N THR A 75 -11.37 -3.51 5.65
CA THR A 75 -10.46 -3.64 6.79
C THR A 75 -9.37 -2.57 6.75
N ILE A 76 -8.77 -2.34 5.59
CA ILE A 76 -7.74 -1.32 5.39
C ILE A 76 -8.32 0.08 5.55
N VAL A 77 -9.48 0.35 4.95
CA VAL A 77 -10.20 1.63 5.11
C VAL A 77 -10.42 1.91 6.59
N ARG A 78 -10.96 0.95 7.35
CA ARG A 78 -11.18 1.11 8.79
C ARG A 78 -9.90 1.47 9.54
N ARG A 79 -8.81 0.75 9.30
CA ARG A 79 -7.52 1.02 9.96
C ARG A 79 -6.95 2.38 9.62
N ARG A 80 -7.20 2.89 8.40
CA ARG A 80 -6.69 4.22 7.98
C ARG A 80 -7.48 5.36 8.59
N VAL A 81 -8.81 5.23 8.67
CA VAL A 81 -9.68 6.33 9.12
C VAL A 81 -9.93 6.30 10.63
N ASP A 82 -9.74 5.15 11.27
CA ASP A 82 -9.94 4.95 12.70
C ASP A 82 -8.91 3.96 13.26
N PRO A 83 -7.61 4.35 13.27
CA PRO A 83 -6.52 3.48 13.73
C PRO A 83 -6.67 3.09 15.21
N ASP A 84 -7.23 3.96 16.03
CA ASP A 84 -7.40 3.75 17.48
C ASP A 84 -8.74 3.07 17.82
N GLY A 85 -9.66 2.92 16.86
CA GLY A 85 -10.96 2.28 17.04
C GLY A 85 -11.94 3.05 17.95
N VAL A 86 -11.75 4.37 18.07
CA VAL A 86 -12.54 5.24 18.97
C VAL A 86 -13.56 6.10 18.23
N SER A 87 -13.50 6.17 16.91
CA SER A 87 -14.39 6.99 16.09
C SER A 87 -15.69 6.25 15.72
N GLU A 88 -16.81 6.98 15.69
CA GLU A 88 -18.10 6.42 15.29
C GLU A 88 -18.24 6.29 13.76
N ILE A 89 -17.25 5.67 13.12
CA ILE A 89 -17.22 5.49 11.65
C ILE A 89 -17.92 4.20 11.26
N ALA A 90 -18.93 4.31 10.39
CA ALA A 90 -19.61 3.17 9.82
C ALA A 90 -19.06 2.86 8.41
N ILE A 91 -18.68 1.60 8.18
CA ILE A 91 -18.17 1.11 6.90
C ILE A 91 -19.02 -0.08 6.50
N THR A 92 -19.80 0.06 5.44
CA THR A 92 -20.74 -0.98 4.98
C THR A 92 -20.52 -1.28 3.50
N PRO A 93 -20.57 -2.56 3.10
CA PRO A 93 -20.50 -2.94 1.70
C PRO A 93 -21.83 -2.63 1.00
N GLN A 94 -21.77 -2.15 -0.24
CA GLN A 94 -22.92 -1.98 -1.11
C GLN A 94 -22.71 -2.75 -2.40
N GLY A 95 -23.40 -3.87 -2.56
CA GLY A 95 -23.15 -4.80 -3.65
C GLY A 95 -21.79 -5.50 -3.48
N ASN A 96 -21.14 -5.85 -4.60
CA ASN A 96 -19.88 -6.58 -4.60
C ASN A 96 -18.66 -5.69 -4.88
N ASP A 97 -18.89 -4.39 -5.20
CA ASP A 97 -17.87 -3.49 -5.73
C ASP A 97 -17.83 -2.11 -5.07
N ARG A 98 -18.73 -1.84 -4.11
CA ARG A 98 -18.84 -0.52 -3.49
C ARG A 98 -18.80 -0.59 -1.97
N ILE A 99 -18.31 0.50 -1.37
CA ILE A 99 -18.23 0.71 0.08
C ILE A 99 -18.89 2.05 0.40
N ILE A 100 -19.78 2.08 1.38
CA ILE A 100 -20.29 3.30 1.98
C ILE A 100 -19.48 3.55 3.25
N LEU A 101 -18.90 4.73 3.35
CA LEU A 101 -18.22 5.25 4.51
C LEU A 101 -19.02 6.40 5.09
N GLU A 102 -19.45 6.29 6.33
CA GLU A 102 -20.12 7.34 7.09
C GLU A 102 -19.21 7.75 8.24
N ALA A 103 -18.81 9.01 8.26
CA ALA A 103 -17.92 9.60 9.26
C ALA A 103 -18.60 10.82 9.90
N PRO A 104 -19.49 10.61 10.90
CA PRO A 104 -20.17 11.71 11.58
C PRO A 104 -19.17 12.52 12.39
N GLY A 105 -19.26 13.85 12.28
CA GLY A 105 -18.41 14.77 13.03
C GLY A 105 -16.99 14.96 12.47
N GLU A 106 -16.66 14.36 11.34
CA GLU A 106 -15.36 14.58 10.67
C GLU A 106 -15.29 16.03 10.15
N PRO A 107 -14.35 16.83 10.63
CA PRO A 107 -14.24 18.23 10.23
C PRO A 107 -13.60 18.41 8.85
N ASP A 108 -12.80 17.44 8.40
CA ASP A 108 -12.05 17.49 7.15
C ASP A 108 -12.30 16.28 6.22
N PRO A 109 -13.36 16.33 5.42
CA PRO A 109 -13.63 15.27 4.44
C PRO A 109 -12.55 15.13 3.36
N GLN A 110 -11.74 16.17 3.12
CA GLN A 110 -10.67 16.12 2.14
C GLN A 110 -9.51 15.25 2.64
N ARG A 111 -9.14 15.40 3.90
CA ARG A 111 -8.16 14.52 4.55
C ARG A 111 -8.54 13.05 4.45
N LEU A 112 -9.81 12.71 4.70
CA LEU A 112 -10.28 11.32 4.52
C LEU A 112 -10.10 10.82 3.08
N LYS A 113 -10.39 11.67 2.10
CA LYS A 113 -10.17 11.30 0.69
C LYS A 113 -8.70 11.07 0.42
N ASP A 114 -7.83 11.92 0.90
CA ASP A 114 -6.38 11.81 0.69
C ASP A 114 -5.83 10.53 1.31
N LEU A 115 -6.26 10.18 2.54
CA LEU A 115 -5.93 8.91 3.20
C LEU A 115 -6.37 7.68 2.40
N LEU A 116 -7.55 7.74 1.80
CA LEU A 116 -8.16 6.62 1.10
C LEU A 116 -7.72 6.53 -0.38
N SER A 117 -7.24 7.63 -0.97
CA SER A 117 -6.75 7.67 -2.35
C SER A 117 -5.38 7.01 -2.51
N ARG A 118 -4.60 6.94 -1.45
CA ARG A 118 -3.26 6.35 -1.49
C ARG A 118 -3.34 4.84 -1.55
N ASP A 119 -2.58 4.24 -2.46
CA ASP A 119 -2.49 2.77 -2.55
C ASP A 119 -1.85 2.17 -1.29
N GLY A 120 -0.88 2.86 -0.68
CA GLY A 120 -0.16 2.41 0.51
C GLY A 120 0.88 1.35 0.21
N LYS A 121 1.35 1.30 -1.03
CA LYS A 121 2.37 0.34 -1.47
C LYS A 121 3.75 0.79 -1.01
N MET A 122 4.23 0.16 0.05
CA MET A 122 5.55 0.45 0.59
C MET A 122 6.59 -0.54 0.10
N THR A 123 7.72 -0.03 -0.38
CA THR A 123 8.86 -0.83 -0.83
C THR A 123 10.19 -0.23 -0.38
N PHE A 124 11.16 -1.11 -0.17
CA PHE A 124 12.51 -0.77 0.23
C PHE A 124 13.47 -1.23 -0.85
N ASN A 125 14.15 -0.31 -1.48
CA ASN A 125 14.91 -0.57 -2.68
C ASN A 125 16.33 -0.05 -2.56
N LEU A 126 17.31 -0.81 -3.05
CA LEU A 126 18.67 -0.32 -3.21
C LEU A 126 18.71 0.74 -4.31
N VAL A 127 19.49 1.79 -4.09
CA VAL A 127 19.73 2.87 -5.04
C VAL A 127 21.06 2.62 -5.75
N ASP A 128 21.12 2.89 -7.04
CA ASP A 128 22.38 2.96 -7.79
C ASP A 128 22.96 4.35 -7.65
N ASP A 129 24.01 4.49 -6.87
CA ASP A 129 24.71 5.77 -6.62
C ASP A 129 26.01 5.91 -7.43
N SER A 130 26.17 5.09 -8.49
CA SER A 130 27.28 5.24 -9.40
C SER A 130 27.20 6.60 -10.15
N PRO A 131 28.34 7.22 -10.50
CA PRO A 131 28.32 8.51 -11.22
C PRO A 131 27.49 8.48 -12.51
N SER A 132 27.53 7.36 -13.24
CA SER A 132 26.72 7.17 -14.45
C SER A 132 25.22 7.06 -14.14
N ALA A 133 24.84 6.46 -13.01
CA ALA A 133 23.45 6.36 -12.58
C ALA A 133 22.90 7.72 -12.15
N ILE A 134 23.68 8.51 -11.42
CA ILE A 134 23.32 9.86 -11.00
C ILE A 134 23.08 10.74 -12.25
N THR A 135 23.99 10.70 -13.23
CA THR A 135 23.83 11.46 -14.49
C THR A 135 22.57 11.01 -15.25
N SER A 136 22.32 9.68 -15.33
CA SER A 136 21.12 9.16 -15.99
C SER A 136 19.83 9.58 -15.26
N ALA A 137 19.83 9.55 -13.93
CA ALA A 137 18.68 9.98 -13.14
C ALA A 137 18.38 11.47 -13.35
N GLN A 138 19.40 12.33 -13.31
CA GLN A 138 19.26 13.77 -13.57
C GLN A 138 18.79 14.08 -15.00
N ALA A 139 19.16 13.24 -15.95
CA ALA A 139 18.71 13.35 -17.34
C ALA A 139 17.31 12.74 -17.58
N GLY A 140 16.68 12.15 -16.56
CA GLY A 140 15.37 11.50 -16.71
C GLY A 140 15.42 10.17 -17.48
N VAL A 141 16.60 9.54 -17.62
CA VAL A 141 16.80 8.33 -18.42
C VAL A 141 16.78 7.08 -17.54
N PRO A 142 15.75 6.21 -17.66
CA PRO A 142 15.69 4.95 -16.92
C PRO A 142 16.78 3.97 -17.42
N ARG A 143 17.20 3.06 -16.53
CA ARG A 143 18.16 1.97 -16.86
C ARG A 143 17.49 0.61 -16.71
N ALA A 144 17.94 -0.37 -17.48
CA ALA A 144 17.45 -1.74 -17.37
C ALA A 144 17.66 -2.27 -15.93
N GLY A 145 16.61 -2.83 -15.33
CA GLY A 145 16.62 -3.32 -13.95
C GLY A 145 16.40 -2.26 -12.87
N TYR A 146 16.23 -0.98 -13.26
CA TYR A 146 15.99 0.14 -12.35
C TYR A 146 14.76 0.94 -12.76
N ARG A 147 14.13 1.57 -11.78
CA ARG A 147 13.08 2.58 -11.96
C ARG A 147 13.64 3.95 -11.59
N LEU A 148 13.24 4.97 -12.35
CA LEU A 148 13.49 6.35 -11.99
C LEU A 148 12.34 6.81 -11.08
N LEU A 149 12.65 7.14 -9.84
CA LEU A 149 11.69 7.67 -8.86
C LEU A 149 12.22 8.96 -8.27
N GLU A 150 11.32 9.79 -7.80
CA GLU A 150 11.63 11.08 -7.19
C GLU A 150 11.06 11.17 -5.77
N GLY A 151 11.64 12.01 -4.95
CA GLY A 151 11.14 12.37 -3.64
C GLY A 151 11.35 13.85 -3.34
N PRO A 152 10.53 14.44 -2.44
CA PRO A 152 10.57 15.88 -2.14
C PRO A 152 11.94 16.39 -1.72
N GLU A 153 12.69 15.56 -1.00
CA GLU A 153 13.99 15.93 -0.43
C GLU A 153 15.18 15.27 -1.15
N THR A 154 14.95 14.29 -2.03
CA THR A 154 16.02 13.48 -2.63
C THR A 154 16.30 13.80 -4.10
N GLY A 155 15.31 14.39 -4.80
CA GLY A 155 15.35 14.49 -6.26
C GLY A 155 15.25 13.12 -6.96
N PRO A 156 15.56 13.05 -8.26
CA PRO A 156 15.45 11.82 -9.04
C PRO A 156 16.56 10.82 -8.71
N LEU A 157 16.19 9.58 -8.40
CA LEU A 157 17.11 8.48 -8.12
C LEU A 157 16.74 7.24 -8.94
N LEU A 158 17.75 6.46 -9.33
CA LEU A 158 17.58 5.13 -9.91
C LEU A 158 17.53 4.08 -8.81
N VAL A 159 16.34 3.52 -8.60
CA VAL A 159 16.11 2.47 -7.61
C VAL A 159 15.93 1.11 -8.28
N ARG A 160 16.40 0.04 -7.67
CA ARG A 160 16.20 -1.32 -8.20
C ARG A 160 14.73 -1.64 -8.38
N ASN A 161 14.36 -2.30 -9.48
CA ASN A 161 12.97 -2.72 -9.73
C ASN A 161 12.47 -3.73 -8.70
N ILE A 162 13.35 -4.63 -8.24
CA ILE A 162 13.00 -5.65 -7.25
C ILE A 162 13.28 -5.08 -5.85
N PRO A 163 12.25 -4.93 -5.01
CA PRO A 163 12.43 -4.47 -3.64
C PRO A 163 13.08 -5.55 -2.78
N GLU A 164 13.90 -5.14 -1.84
CA GLU A 164 14.51 -6.04 -0.84
C GLU A 164 13.52 -6.40 0.28
N VAL A 165 12.67 -5.43 0.66
CA VAL A 165 11.60 -5.55 1.67
C VAL A 165 10.36 -4.83 1.15
N THR A 166 9.18 -5.30 1.50
CA THR A 166 7.89 -4.74 1.09
C THR A 166 7.01 -4.41 2.28
N GLY A 167 5.90 -3.70 2.05
CA GLY A 167 4.90 -3.40 3.08
C GLY A 167 4.34 -4.64 3.79
N ALA A 168 4.25 -5.79 3.10
CA ALA A 168 3.85 -7.07 3.69
C ALA A 168 4.81 -7.59 4.79
N ASP A 169 6.03 -7.09 4.81
CA ASP A 169 7.03 -7.41 5.82
C ASP A 169 6.96 -6.47 7.06
N ILE A 170 6.05 -5.47 7.08
CA ILE A 170 5.84 -4.55 8.20
C ILE A 170 4.88 -5.18 9.21
N ALA A 171 5.22 -5.12 10.49
CA ALA A 171 4.40 -5.63 11.57
C ALA A 171 3.53 -4.53 12.21
N ASN A 172 4.09 -3.34 12.40
CA ASN A 172 3.37 -2.17 12.90
C ASN A 172 4.10 -0.87 12.49
N ALA A 173 3.35 0.22 12.45
CA ALA A 173 3.87 1.57 12.23
C ALA A 173 3.18 2.56 13.18
N ALA A 174 3.91 3.57 13.61
CA ALA A 174 3.39 4.62 14.47
C ALA A 174 4.13 5.94 14.24
N GLN A 175 3.43 7.03 14.40
CA GLN A 175 4.03 8.36 14.50
C GLN A 175 4.87 8.44 15.77
N GLY A 176 6.00 9.15 15.71
CA GLY A 176 6.88 9.44 16.85
C GLY A 176 7.58 10.77 16.66
N PHE A 177 8.54 11.04 17.55
CA PHE A 177 9.37 12.23 17.48
C PHE A 177 10.85 11.85 17.54
N ASP A 178 11.68 12.61 16.83
CA ASP A 178 13.13 12.50 16.95
C ASP A 178 13.67 13.25 18.19
N GLU A 179 14.98 13.22 18.40
CA GLU A 179 15.62 13.92 19.51
C GLU A 179 15.45 15.46 19.45
N GLY A 180 15.16 16.01 18.27
CA GLY A 180 14.86 17.42 18.03
C GLY A 180 13.37 17.75 18.12
N ASN A 181 12.52 16.82 18.62
CA ASN A 181 11.06 16.95 18.69
C ASN A 181 10.40 17.18 17.31
N ARG A 182 11.01 16.68 16.22
CA ARG A 182 10.43 16.71 14.88
C ARG A 182 9.65 15.42 14.64
N PRO A 183 8.46 15.48 14.02
CA PRO A 183 7.67 14.31 13.70
C PRO A 183 8.43 13.35 12.79
N GLN A 184 8.34 12.05 13.11
CA GLN A 184 8.89 10.96 12.29
C GLN A 184 7.94 9.78 12.30
N ILE A 185 8.13 8.83 11.38
CA ILE A 185 7.40 7.59 11.36
C ILE A 185 8.33 6.46 11.79
N ASN A 186 7.96 5.75 12.86
CA ASN A 186 8.65 4.57 13.33
C ASN A 186 7.87 3.34 12.90
N PHE A 187 8.54 2.33 12.36
CA PHE A 187 7.91 1.06 12.08
C PHE A 187 8.83 -0.11 12.37
N ARG A 188 8.22 -1.25 12.60
CA ARG A 188 8.92 -2.49 12.89
C ARG A 188 8.55 -3.54 11.86
N LEU A 189 9.57 -4.21 11.33
CA LEU A 189 9.40 -5.33 10.43
C LEU A 189 9.03 -6.60 11.20
N ASN A 190 8.28 -7.49 10.57
CA ASN A 190 8.04 -8.84 11.09
C ASN A 190 9.35 -9.67 11.03
N SER A 191 9.34 -10.86 11.58
CA SER A 191 10.55 -11.70 11.68
C SER A 191 11.18 -12.01 10.31
N ASN A 192 10.37 -12.18 9.26
CA ASN A 192 10.86 -12.43 7.92
C ASN A 192 11.49 -11.17 7.31
N GLY A 193 10.78 -10.04 7.41
CA GLY A 193 11.29 -8.74 6.96
C GLY A 193 12.55 -8.32 7.68
N ALA A 194 12.62 -8.48 9.01
CA ALA A 194 13.80 -8.16 9.80
C ALA A 194 15.03 -8.95 9.37
N ARG A 195 14.87 -10.25 9.06
CA ARG A 195 15.95 -11.07 8.54
C ARG A 195 16.43 -10.59 7.17
N LYS A 196 15.50 -10.38 6.22
CA LYS A 196 15.83 -9.85 4.88
C LYS A 196 16.54 -8.50 4.98
N PHE A 197 16.02 -7.62 5.83
CA PHE A 197 16.55 -6.28 6.03
C PHE A 197 17.97 -6.31 6.62
N TYR A 198 18.21 -7.18 7.62
CA TYR A 198 19.54 -7.39 8.18
C TYR A 198 20.54 -7.90 7.13
N GLU A 199 20.16 -8.92 6.34
CA GLU A 199 21.01 -9.45 5.27
C GLU A 199 21.30 -8.38 4.21
N THR A 200 20.28 -7.61 3.81
CA THR A 200 20.44 -6.52 2.84
C THR A 200 21.37 -5.43 3.37
N THR A 201 21.15 -4.96 4.60
CA THR A 201 21.97 -3.90 5.19
C THR A 201 23.41 -4.36 5.43
N ARG A 202 23.61 -5.62 5.83
CA ARG A 202 24.95 -6.21 5.99
C ARG A 202 25.74 -6.27 4.69
N ASN A 203 25.08 -6.61 3.59
CA ASN A 203 25.74 -6.80 2.28
C ASN A 203 25.88 -5.48 1.49
N ASN A 204 25.25 -4.40 1.93
CA ASN A 204 25.21 -3.13 1.21
C ASN A 204 25.56 -1.93 2.10
N SER A 205 26.45 -2.12 3.08
CA SER A 205 26.95 -1.02 3.91
C SER A 205 27.57 0.07 3.04
N GLY A 206 27.31 1.34 3.37
CA GLY A 206 27.76 2.51 2.63
C GLY A 206 26.87 2.91 1.44
N LYS A 207 25.95 2.04 0.99
CA LYS A 207 25.05 2.34 -0.14
C LYS A 207 23.78 3.05 0.32
N PRO A 208 23.20 3.91 -0.53
CA PRO A 208 21.90 4.49 -0.25
C PRO A 208 20.78 3.46 -0.41
N PHE A 209 19.75 3.60 0.42
CA PHE A 209 18.64 2.70 0.52
C PHE A 209 17.32 3.48 0.54
N ALA A 210 16.56 3.41 -0.55
CA ALA A 210 15.34 4.19 -0.70
C ALA A 210 14.17 3.52 -0.01
N ILE A 211 13.44 4.30 0.77
CA ILE A 211 12.12 3.99 1.32
C ILE A 211 11.10 4.66 0.40
N VAL A 212 10.29 3.85 -0.27
CA VAL A 212 9.36 4.29 -1.31
C VAL A 212 7.93 3.99 -0.89
N LEU A 213 7.05 4.96 -0.99
CA LEU A 213 5.61 4.83 -0.79
C LEU A 213 4.88 5.34 -2.03
N ASP A 214 4.07 4.48 -2.66
CA ASP A 214 3.29 4.80 -3.86
C ASP A 214 4.14 5.44 -4.99
N ASP A 215 5.31 4.82 -5.25
CA ASP A 215 6.31 5.26 -6.24
C ASP A 215 6.96 6.64 -5.95
N VAL A 216 6.79 7.19 -4.75
CA VAL A 216 7.46 8.41 -4.27
C VAL A 216 8.52 8.03 -3.24
N ILE A 217 9.74 8.57 -3.37
CA ILE A 217 10.82 8.34 -2.39
C ILE A 217 10.55 9.22 -1.17
N MET A 218 10.24 8.58 -0.05
CA MET A 218 10.04 9.27 1.24
C MET A 218 11.36 9.65 1.88
N SER A 219 12.36 8.77 1.74
CA SER A 219 13.70 8.96 2.31
C SER A 219 14.70 8.04 1.63
N ALA A 220 15.96 8.44 1.53
CA ALA A 220 17.02 7.62 0.96
C ALA A 220 18.31 7.68 1.78
N PRO A 221 18.30 7.20 3.04
CA PRO A 221 19.49 7.22 3.91
C PRO A 221 20.57 6.28 3.39
N ARG A 222 21.82 6.54 3.79
CA ARG A 222 22.91 5.56 3.60
C ARG A 222 22.90 4.54 4.73
N ILE A 223 23.15 3.29 4.37
CA ILE A 223 23.31 2.18 5.32
C ILE A 223 24.67 2.34 5.99
N ASN A 224 24.72 2.80 7.24
CA ASN A 224 25.97 2.97 7.97
C ASN A 224 26.49 1.63 8.50
N GLU A 225 25.58 0.81 9.03
CA GLU A 225 25.89 -0.48 9.66
C GLU A 225 24.72 -1.46 9.43
N PRO A 226 24.96 -2.77 9.59
CA PRO A 226 23.89 -3.78 9.57
C PRO A 226 22.84 -3.47 10.65
N ILE A 227 21.56 -3.46 10.29
CA ILE A 227 20.46 -3.11 11.19
C ILE A 227 19.77 -4.39 11.68
N PRO A 228 20.09 -4.88 12.88
CA PRO A 228 19.39 -6.02 13.47
C PRO A 228 18.02 -5.59 14.02
N GLY A 229 17.09 -6.56 14.14
CA GLY A 229 15.82 -6.37 14.84
C GLY A 229 14.72 -5.68 14.05
N GLY A 230 15.01 -5.14 12.86
CA GLY A 230 14.00 -4.64 11.93
C GLY A 230 13.26 -3.38 12.38
N ASN A 231 13.82 -2.58 13.31
CA ASN A 231 13.30 -1.27 13.65
C ASN A 231 13.82 -0.25 12.65
N VAL A 232 12.91 0.46 12.00
CA VAL A 232 13.22 1.44 10.96
C VAL A 232 12.48 2.73 11.27
N ARG A 233 13.08 3.86 10.89
CA ARG A 233 12.47 5.18 11.01
C ARG A 233 12.54 5.93 9.70
N ILE A 234 11.49 6.67 9.40
CA ILE A 234 11.44 7.62 8.29
C ILE A 234 11.48 9.01 8.90
N THR A 235 12.50 9.77 8.54
CA THR A 235 12.65 11.17 8.90
C THR A 235 12.44 12.03 7.66
N GLY A 236 11.88 13.22 7.85
CA GLY A 236 11.61 14.18 6.78
C GLY A 236 10.94 15.42 7.36
N SER A 237 10.58 16.36 6.49
CA SER A 237 9.90 17.60 6.89
C SER A 237 8.39 17.37 7.01
N PHE A 238 7.97 16.52 7.97
CA PHE A 238 6.57 16.22 8.22
C PHE A 238 5.97 17.12 9.30
N THR A 239 4.72 17.51 9.12
CA THR A 239 3.87 17.93 10.22
C THR A 239 3.48 16.72 11.07
N GLN A 240 2.99 16.96 12.29
CA GLN A 240 2.53 15.87 13.16
C GLN A 240 1.36 15.09 12.51
N GLU A 241 0.44 15.79 11.87
CA GLU A 241 -0.71 15.20 11.20
C GLU A 241 -0.30 14.35 10.00
N GLU A 242 0.59 14.85 9.14
CA GLU A 242 1.13 14.09 8.01
C GLU A 242 1.86 12.83 8.47
N ALA A 243 2.65 12.90 9.54
CA ALA A 243 3.34 11.73 10.07
C ALA A 243 2.37 10.70 10.65
N GLN A 244 1.27 11.14 11.28
CA GLN A 244 0.20 10.28 11.77
C GLN A 244 -0.54 9.59 10.62
N ASP A 245 -0.92 10.34 9.59
CA ASP A 245 -1.62 9.83 8.42
C ASP A 245 -0.77 8.82 7.64
N LEU A 246 0.52 9.14 7.44
CA LEU A 246 1.46 8.22 6.80
C LEU A 246 1.67 6.94 7.62
N ALA A 247 1.77 7.06 8.94
CA ALA A 247 1.88 5.89 9.82
C ALA A 247 0.64 5.00 9.71
N ALA A 248 -0.57 5.58 9.70
CA ALA A 248 -1.82 4.83 9.52
C ALA A 248 -1.89 4.13 8.15
N ILE A 249 -1.45 4.78 7.07
CA ILE A 249 -1.38 4.18 5.73
C ILE A 249 -0.41 2.99 5.72
N ILE A 250 0.78 3.16 6.29
CA ILE A 250 1.82 2.13 6.34
C ILE A 250 1.36 0.94 7.19
N GLU A 251 0.76 1.17 8.34
CA GLU A 251 0.24 0.13 9.24
C GLU A 251 -0.94 -0.63 8.65
N ALA A 252 -1.85 0.08 8.01
CA ALA A 252 -3.00 -0.54 7.34
C ALA A 252 -2.59 -1.40 6.13
N GLY A 253 -1.48 -1.04 5.48
CA GLY A 253 -0.93 -1.73 4.33
C GLY A 253 -1.51 -1.33 2.98
N GLU A 254 -1.09 -2.07 1.95
CA GLU A 254 -1.44 -1.82 0.53
C GLU A 254 -2.90 -2.18 0.26
N MET A 255 -3.60 -1.29 -0.45
CA MET A 255 -4.96 -1.55 -0.96
C MET A 255 -4.94 -2.67 -2.00
N PRO A 256 -5.81 -3.69 -1.90
CA PRO A 256 -5.86 -4.78 -2.88
C PRO A 256 -6.41 -4.34 -4.24
N ALA A 257 -7.11 -3.21 -4.28
CA ALA A 257 -7.65 -2.59 -5.50
C ALA A 257 -7.68 -1.07 -5.35
N LYS A 258 -7.58 -0.35 -6.47
CA LYS A 258 -7.70 1.11 -6.48
C LYS A 258 -9.12 1.53 -6.13
N VAL A 259 -9.24 2.43 -5.17
CA VAL A 259 -10.51 3.01 -4.73
C VAL A 259 -10.80 4.27 -5.53
N GLN A 260 -12.04 4.43 -6.01
CA GLN A 260 -12.52 5.63 -6.68
C GLN A 260 -13.72 6.20 -5.92
N PHE A 261 -13.72 7.49 -5.70
CA PHE A 261 -14.85 8.18 -5.08
C PHE A 261 -15.96 8.42 -6.11
N LEU A 262 -17.14 7.85 -5.85
CA LEU A 262 -18.29 7.96 -6.74
C LEU A 262 -19.20 9.14 -6.36
N ASP A 263 -19.44 9.32 -5.07
CA ASP A 263 -20.32 10.37 -4.52
C ASP A 263 -19.84 10.81 -3.14
N GLN A 264 -20.09 12.06 -2.79
CA GLN A 264 -19.85 12.59 -1.46
C GLN A 264 -21.05 13.46 -1.05
N ARG A 265 -21.58 13.19 0.14
CA ARG A 265 -22.64 14.00 0.73
C ARG A 265 -22.19 14.47 2.09
N THR A 266 -22.13 15.77 2.26
CA THR A 266 -21.87 16.40 3.56
C THR A 266 -23.19 16.85 4.15
N VAL A 267 -23.59 16.25 5.26
CA VAL A 267 -24.78 16.68 6.02
C VAL A 267 -24.30 17.66 7.08
N SER A 268 -24.53 18.94 6.84
CA SER A 268 -24.20 19.97 7.83
C SER A 268 -25.15 19.93 9.02
N ALA A 269 -24.65 20.19 10.23
CA ALA A 269 -25.44 20.28 11.47
C ALA A 269 -26.43 21.46 11.51
N THR A 270 -26.60 22.23 10.42
CA THR A 270 -27.47 23.40 10.34
C THR A 270 -28.95 23.08 10.53
N LEU A 271 -29.38 21.83 10.22
CA LEU A 271 -30.76 21.39 10.49
C LEU A 271 -31.10 21.37 11.99
N GLY A 272 -30.15 21.16 12.87
CA GLY A 272 -30.32 21.22 14.32
C GLY A 272 -30.47 22.67 14.82
N HIS A 273 -29.70 23.61 14.30
CA HIS A 273 -29.73 25.00 14.70
C HIS A 273 -31.05 25.70 14.32
N ASP A 274 -31.60 25.42 13.16
CA ASP A 274 -32.88 25.99 12.73
C ASP A 274 -34.07 25.43 13.51
N SER A 275 -34.02 24.13 13.83
CA SER A 275 -35.03 23.48 14.69
C SER A 275 -34.97 24.00 16.13
N ILE A 276 -33.77 24.19 16.68
CA ILE A 276 -33.59 24.78 18.02
C ILE A 276 -34.06 26.25 18.05
N ARG A 277 -33.75 27.06 17.03
CA ARG A 277 -34.21 28.45 16.91
C ARG A 277 -35.75 28.54 16.75
N ALA A 278 -36.32 27.64 15.94
CA ALA A 278 -37.80 27.58 15.80
C ALA A 278 -38.44 27.13 17.10
N GLY A 279 -37.91 26.13 17.79
CA GLY A 279 -38.39 25.64 19.08
C GLY A 279 -38.30 26.70 20.20
N THR A 280 -37.18 27.40 20.30
CA THR A 280 -37.02 28.49 21.29
C THR A 280 -37.93 29.67 21.02
N ARG A 281 -38.18 30.07 19.76
CA ARG A 281 -39.14 31.09 19.40
C ARG A 281 -40.58 30.68 19.74
N ALA A 282 -40.96 29.44 19.43
CA ALA A 282 -42.27 28.91 19.76
C ALA A 282 -42.49 28.86 21.29
N SER A 283 -41.47 28.44 22.05
CA SER A 283 -41.52 28.41 23.51
C SER A 283 -41.63 29.81 24.13
N MET A 284 -40.92 30.83 23.60
CA MET A 284 -41.04 32.20 24.08
C MET A 284 -42.44 32.81 23.79
N ILE A 285 -43.02 32.52 22.63
CA ILE A 285 -44.38 32.99 22.29
C ILE A 285 -45.42 32.30 23.19
N GLY A 286 -45.27 30.99 23.44
CA GLY A 286 -46.19 30.26 24.31
C GLY A 286 -46.09 30.63 25.81
N LEU A 287 -45.00 31.25 26.24
CA LEU A 287 -44.83 31.74 27.63
C LEU A 287 -45.33 33.17 27.82
N ALA A 288 -45.53 33.94 26.70
CA ALA A 288 -46.00 35.33 26.69
C ALA A 288 -47.53 35.47 26.49
N LEU A 289 -48.23 34.39 26.20
CA LEU A 289 -49.67 34.25 26.15
C LEU A 289 -50.22 33.68 27.46
#